data_fd05e56b7fd64a770c84de6697c6298f
#
_entry.id   fd05e56b7fd64a770c84de6697c6298f
#
_cell.length_a   1.000
_cell.length_b   1.000
_cell.length_c   1.000
_cell.angle_alpha   90.00
_cell.angle_beta   90.00
_cell.angle_gamma   90.00
#
_symmetry.space_group_name_H-M   'P 1'
#
loop_
_entity.id
_entity.type
_entity.pdbx_description
1 polymer ?
#
loop_
_entity_poly.entity_id
_entity_poly.type
_entity_poly.pdbx_seq_one_letter_code
_entity_poly.pdbx_strand_id
1 'polypeptide(L)'
;MKKKIVLAVLFILPVVVYLFFASGVNNFGRLPILTENVVDVAQMDPNVQLKDKITILGFLGNDVASKQGNAFNLNQKIYKRFGEFNDFQMVMLVTEDQMGKVEDLKSELGKLSNIDKWHFAFGNPDEIETIFESLETNIDLDDSYSTPNV
;
A
#
# COMPACT_ATOMS: atom_id res chain seq x y z
N MET A 1 -53.25 -30.25 -11.84
CA MET A 1 -52.59 -28.96 -12.15
C MET A 1 -51.56 -28.54 -11.07
N LYS A 2 -51.90 -28.56 -9.79
CA LYS A 2 -50.98 -28.11 -8.70
C LYS A 2 -49.63 -28.83 -8.68
N LYS A 3 -49.60 -30.17 -8.89
CA LYS A 3 -48.32 -30.95 -8.88
C LYS A 3 -47.36 -30.54 -10.01
N LYS A 4 -47.86 -30.19 -11.19
CA LYS A 4 -47.04 -29.75 -12.34
C LYS A 4 -46.44 -28.37 -12.10
N ILE A 5 -47.17 -27.48 -11.42
CA ILE A 5 -46.70 -26.15 -11.06
C ILE A 5 -45.58 -26.24 -10.01
N VAL A 6 -45.78 -27.07 -9.00
CA VAL A 6 -44.75 -27.30 -7.95
C VAL A 6 -43.45 -27.84 -8.57
N LEU A 7 -43.57 -28.79 -9.50
CA LEU A 7 -42.41 -29.37 -10.19
C LEU A 7 -41.68 -28.30 -11.03
N ALA A 8 -42.45 -27.48 -11.77
CA ALA A 8 -41.89 -26.40 -12.58
C ALA A 8 -41.16 -25.38 -11.73
N VAL A 9 -41.75 -24.96 -10.60
CA VAL A 9 -41.07 -24.02 -9.65
C VAL A 9 -39.82 -24.63 -9.09
N LEU A 10 -39.81 -25.92 -8.71
CA LEU A 10 -38.63 -26.60 -8.15
C LEU A 10 -37.44 -26.61 -9.11
N PHE A 11 -37.70 -26.72 -10.44
CA PHE A 11 -36.63 -26.72 -11.45
C PHE A 11 -36.22 -25.32 -11.91
N ILE A 12 -37.19 -24.39 -12.02
CA ILE A 12 -36.92 -23.04 -12.50
C ILE A 12 -36.24 -22.19 -11.43
N LEU A 13 -36.60 -22.34 -10.14
CA LEU A 13 -36.08 -21.54 -9.05
C LEU A 13 -34.54 -21.60 -8.94
N PRO A 14 -33.86 -22.75 -8.98
CA PRO A 14 -32.40 -22.81 -8.96
C PRO A 14 -31.75 -22.10 -10.15
N VAL A 15 -32.39 -22.20 -11.33
CA VAL A 15 -31.89 -21.54 -12.54
C VAL A 15 -32.00 -20.02 -12.43
N VAL A 16 -33.15 -19.52 -11.92
CA VAL A 16 -33.33 -18.08 -11.68
C VAL A 16 -32.35 -17.55 -10.65
N VAL A 17 -32.13 -18.27 -9.55
CA VAL A 17 -31.17 -17.92 -8.52
C VAL A 17 -29.74 -17.89 -9.10
N TYR A 18 -29.37 -18.90 -9.90
CA TYR A 18 -28.06 -18.93 -10.58
C TYR A 18 -27.90 -17.74 -11.53
N LEU A 19 -28.89 -17.45 -12.35
CA LEU A 19 -28.86 -16.30 -13.27
C LEU A 19 -28.78 -14.97 -12.52
N PHE A 20 -29.46 -14.85 -11.38
CA PHE A 20 -29.40 -13.67 -10.53
C PHE A 20 -27.97 -13.44 -10.00
N PHE A 21 -27.32 -14.48 -9.48
CA PHE A 21 -25.94 -14.38 -9.03
C PHE A 21 -24.94 -14.23 -10.19
N ALA A 22 -25.17 -14.88 -11.33
CA ALA A 22 -24.31 -14.76 -12.49
C ALA A 22 -24.42 -13.40 -13.20
N SER A 23 -25.60 -12.75 -13.12
CA SER A 23 -25.81 -11.39 -13.66
C SER A 23 -25.36 -10.29 -12.71
N GLY A 24 -25.05 -10.64 -11.46
CA GLY A 24 -24.48 -9.70 -10.49
C GLY A 24 -23.18 -9.12 -11.01
N VAL A 25 -23.19 -7.84 -11.37
CA VAL A 25 -21.96 -7.12 -11.70
C VAL A 25 -21.10 -7.11 -10.45
N ASN A 26 -20.00 -7.86 -10.45
CA ASN A 26 -19.03 -7.84 -9.37
C ASN A 26 -18.34 -6.47 -9.34
N ASN A 27 -18.93 -5.53 -8.63
CA ASN A 27 -18.28 -4.25 -8.30
C ASN A 27 -17.22 -4.41 -7.20
N PHE A 28 -16.94 -5.66 -6.79
CA PHE A 28 -15.86 -5.96 -5.87
C PHE A 28 -14.53 -5.80 -6.60
N GLY A 29 -13.77 -4.79 -6.25
CA GLY A 29 -12.37 -4.69 -6.61
C GLY A 29 -12.00 -3.62 -7.63
N ARG A 30 -12.90 -2.75 -8.04
CA ARG A 30 -12.50 -1.51 -8.71
C ARG A 30 -12.42 -0.38 -7.68
N LEU A 31 -11.23 -0.21 -7.12
CA LEU A 31 -10.94 0.98 -6.33
C LEU A 31 -10.95 2.20 -7.29
N PRO A 32 -11.54 3.33 -6.87
CA PRO A 32 -11.44 4.56 -7.65
C PRO A 32 -9.96 4.97 -7.74
N ILE A 33 -9.54 5.45 -8.91
CA ILE A 33 -8.26 6.13 -9.06
C ILE A 33 -8.45 7.49 -8.41
N LEU A 34 -7.67 7.79 -7.40
CA LEU A 34 -7.72 9.07 -6.67
C LEU A 34 -6.78 10.10 -7.30
N THR A 35 -5.59 9.65 -7.73
CA THR A 35 -4.55 10.49 -8.32
C THR A 35 -3.86 9.71 -9.42
N GLU A 36 -3.67 10.31 -10.60
CA GLU A 36 -3.09 9.63 -11.77
C GLU A 36 -1.60 9.93 -11.96
N ASN A 37 -1.13 11.10 -11.53
CA ASN A 37 0.21 11.61 -11.84
C ASN A 37 1.12 11.67 -10.62
N VAL A 38 1.26 10.54 -9.90
CA VAL A 38 2.19 10.47 -8.77
C VAL A 38 3.63 10.50 -9.29
N VAL A 39 4.44 11.38 -8.70
CA VAL A 39 5.88 11.47 -9.03
C VAL A 39 6.60 10.20 -8.57
N ASP A 40 7.40 9.61 -9.46
CA ASP A 40 8.13 8.39 -9.15
C ASP A 40 9.34 8.68 -8.25
N VAL A 41 9.61 7.76 -7.35
CA VAL A 41 10.78 7.81 -6.43
C VAL A 41 12.12 7.51 -7.12
N ALA A 42 12.09 7.14 -8.41
CA ALA A 42 13.29 6.88 -9.19
C ALA A 42 14.28 8.05 -9.27
N GLN A 43 13.84 9.27 -8.95
CA GLN A 43 14.71 10.45 -8.83
C GLN A 43 15.61 10.36 -7.58
N MET A 44 15.09 9.79 -6.48
CA MET A 44 15.82 9.59 -5.22
C MET A 44 16.60 8.27 -5.22
N ASP A 45 16.01 7.19 -5.72
CA ASP A 45 16.65 5.88 -5.87
C ASP A 45 16.31 5.26 -7.24
N PRO A 46 17.26 5.27 -8.20
CA PRO A 46 17.04 4.73 -9.54
C PRO A 46 16.70 3.22 -9.58
N ASN A 47 16.96 2.49 -8.50
CA ASN A 47 16.67 1.06 -8.41
C ASN A 47 15.22 0.79 -7.94
N VAL A 48 14.51 1.82 -7.50
CA VAL A 48 13.14 1.71 -7.00
C VAL A 48 12.19 2.44 -7.94
N GLN A 49 11.15 1.76 -8.39
CA GLN A 49 10.10 2.32 -9.23
C GLN A 49 8.74 2.01 -8.65
N LEU A 50 7.82 2.97 -8.72
CA LEU A 50 6.42 2.78 -8.29
C LEU A 50 5.58 2.10 -9.37
N LYS A 51 5.97 2.27 -10.63
CA LYS A 51 5.22 1.75 -11.78
C LYS A 51 5.11 0.22 -11.73
N ASP A 52 3.91 -0.28 -12.02
CA ASP A 52 3.57 -1.71 -12.07
C ASP A 52 3.82 -2.47 -10.75
N LYS A 53 3.81 -1.74 -9.62
CA LYS A 53 3.98 -2.28 -8.28
C LYS A 53 2.82 -1.87 -7.36
N ILE A 54 2.51 -2.76 -6.42
CA ILE A 54 1.68 -2.44 -5.26
C ILE A 54 2.61 -1.90 -4.18
N THR A 55 2.65 -0.59 -4.04
CA THR A 55 3.58 0.08 -3.15
C THR A 55 2.88 0.66 -1.93
N ILE A 56 3.42 0.36 -0.75
CA ILE A 56 3.14 1.14 0.45
C ILE A 56 4.20 2.22 0.54
N LEU A 57 3.80 3.45 0.26
CA LEU A 57 4.68 4.61 0.35
C LEU A 57 4.56 5.21 1.75
N GLY A 58 5.68 5.38 2.43
CA GLY A 58 5.77 5.94 3.77
C GLY A 58 6.74 7.11 3.84
N PHE A 59 6.44 8.09 4.67
CA PHE A 59 7.24 9.30 4.86
C PHE A 59 7.79 9.29 6.28
N LEU A 60 9.06 8.95 6.42
CA LEU A 60 9.78 8.96 7.70
C LEU A 60 10.52 10.29 7.91
N GLY A 61 10.81 11.01 6.82
CA GLY A 61 11.44 12.32 6.86
C GLY A 61 12.77 12.33 7.61
N ASN A 62 12.98 13.35 8.47
CA ASN A 62 14.17 13.51 9.29
C ASN A 62 14.00 13.00 10.74
N ASP A 63 12.92 12.24 11.03
CA ASP A 63 12.63 11.73 12.37
C ASP A 63 12.31 10.22 12.37
N VAL A 64 13.22 9.43 11.83
CA VAL A 64 13.10 7.96 11.76
C VAL A 64 12.91 7.35 13.14
N ALA A 65 13.54 7.90 14.18
CA ALA A 65 13.51 7.34 15.53
C ALA A 65 12.10 7.38 16.13
N SER A 66 11.37 8.50 16.00
CA SER A 66 9.99 8.60 16.52
C SER A 66 9.00 7.76 15.72
N LYS A 67 9.27 7.56 14.42
CA LYS A 67 8.43 6.80 13.50
C LYS A 67 8.73 5.30 13.46
N GLN A 68 9.74 4.84 14.19
CA GLN A 68 10.12 3.42 14.25
C GLN A 68 8.95 2.50 14.63
N GLY A 69 8.10 2.92 15.56
CA GLY A 69 6.89 2.18 15.95
C GLY A 69 5.92 1.95 14.79
N ASN A 70 5.77 2.96 13.92
CA ASN A 70 4.93 2.84 12.72
C ASN A 70 5.52 1.83 11.74
N ALA A 71 6.83 1.85 11.52
CA ALA A 71 7.51 0.88 10.67
C ALA A 71 7.32 -0.56 11.19
N PHE A 72 7.42 -0.79 12.50
CA PHE A 72 7.14 -2.09 13.09
C PHE A 72 5.68 -2.52 12.92
N ASN A 73 4.74 -1.61 13.10
CA ASN A 73 3.32 -1.89 12.88
C ASN A 73 3.03 -2.26 11.42
N LEU A 74 3.59 -1.52 10.46
CA LEU A 74 3.49 -1.82 9.04
C LEU A 74 4.09 -3.20 8.71
N ASN A 75 5.24 -3.51 9.27
CA ASN A 75 5.87 -4.81 9.10
C ASN A 75 4.99 -5.95 9.60
N GLN A 76 4.41 -5.83 10.79
CA GLN A 76 3.59 -6.89 11.39
C GLN A 76 2.23 -7.04 10.74
N LYS A 77 1.56 -5.93 10.41
CA LYS A 77 0.17 -5.94 9.95
C LYS A 77 0.04 -6.09 8.44
N ILE A 78 0.99 -5.55 7.69
CA ILE A 78 0.92 -5.48 6.22
C ILE A 78 2.00 -6.34 5.58
N TYR A 79 3.27 -6.06 5.86
CA TYR A 79 4.37 -6.70 5.16
C TYR A 79 4.37 -8.23 5.33
N LYS A 80 4.14 -8.74 6.53
CA LYS A 80 4.05 -10.19 6.77
C LYS A 80 2.91 -10.89 6.01
N ARG A 81 1.88 -10.14 5.60
CA ARG A 81 0.74 -10.68 4.86
C ARG A 81 0.94 -10.62 3.35
N PHE A 82 1.53 -9.54 2.88
CA PHE A 82 1.58 -9.20 1.45
C PHE A 82 2.99 -9.27 0.86
N GLY A 83 4.02 -9.38 1.67
CA GLY A 83 5.42 -9.42 1.24
C GLY A 83 5.78 -10.60 0.33
N GLU A 84 4.97 -11.66 0.31
CA GLU A 84 5.18 -12.80 -0.59
C GLU A 84 4.79 -12.49 -2.04
N PHE A 85 3.92 -11.51 -2.28
CA PHE A 85 3.50 -11.13 -3.65
C PHE A 85 4.66 -10.45 -4.39
N ASN A 86 4.96 -10.91 -5.60
CA ASN A 86 6.11 -10.41 -6.38
C ASN A 86 6.02 -8.91 -6.70
N ASP A 87 4.80 -8.40 -6.88
CA ASP A 87 4.57 -7.01 -7.24
C ASP A 87 4.42 -6.08 -6.04
N PHE A 88 4.52 -6.62 -4.82
CA PHE A 88 4.42 -5.83 -3.59
C PHE A 88 5.78 -5.30 -3.14
N GLN A 89 5.80 -4.05 -2.69
CA GLN A 89 6.96 -3.41 -2.08
C GLN A 89 6.56 -2.37 -1.04
N MET A 90 7.50 -2.07 -0.14
CA MET A 90 7.42 -0.97 0.81
C MET A 90 8.52 0.04 0.47
N VAL A 91 8.15 1.30 0.31
CA VAL A 91 9.10 2.38 0.01
C VAL A 91 8.97 3.46 1.08
N MET A 92 10.06 3.73 1.79
CA MET A 92 10.13 4.72 2.85
C MET A 92 10.99 5.88 2.38
N LEU A 93 10.43 7.08 2.36
CA LEU A 93 11.13 8.32 2.03
C LEU A 93 11.78 8.90 3.29
N VAL A 94 13.07 9.16 3.21
CA VAL A 94 13.90 9.54 4.34
C VAL A 94 14.87 10.64 3.92
N THR A 95 15.16 11.58 4.79
CA THR A 95 16.20 12.57 4.52
C THR A 95 17.60 11.95 4.64
N GLU A 96 18.56 12.47 3.88
CA GLU A 96 19.91 11.91 3.78
C GLU A 96 20.66 11.84 5.13
N ASP A 97 20.37 12.79 6.04
CA ASP A 97 20.98 12.86 7.38
C ASP A 97 20.59 11.70 8.30
N GLN A 98 19.51 10.96 7.97
CA GLN A 98 18.99 9.85 8.77
C GLN A 98 19.56 8.47 8.39
N MET A 99 20.53 8.39 7.51
CA MET A 99 21.08 7.12 7.00
C MET A 99 21.47 6.15 8.13
N GLY A 100 22.13 6.62 9.16
CA GLY A 100 22.51 5.80 10.32
C GLY A 100 21.31 5.23 11.07
N LYS A 101 20.24 6.02 11.24
CA LYS A 101 19.00 5.58 11.89
C LYS A 101 18.23 4.56 11.06
N VAL A 102 18.31 4.69 9.75
CA VAL A 102 17.70 3.71 8.82
C VAL A 102 18.44 2.36 8.91
N GLU A 103 19.76 2.34 9.03
CA GLU A 103 20.50 1.09 9.21
C GLU A 103 20.13 0.38 10.53
N ASP A 104 19.98 1.15 11.62
CA ASP A 104 19.47 0.62 12.89
C ASP A 104 18.07 0.04 12.71
N LEU A 105 17.17 0.77 12.06
CA LEU A 105 15.79 0.31 11.78
C LEU A 105 15.76 -0.95 10.91
N LYS A 106 16.57 -1.02 9.85
CA LYS A 106 16.70 -2.22 9.01
C LYS A 106 17.19 -3.43 9.82
N SER A 107 18.16 -3.22 10.70
CA SER A 107 18.66 -4.29 11.57
C SER A 107 17.55 -4.84 12.47
N GLU A 108 16.75 -3.97 13.07
CA GLU A 108 15.63 -4.39 13.94
C GLU A 108 14.49 -5.06 13.15
N LEU A 109 14.11 -4.51 12.00
CA LEU A 109 13.10 -5.12 11.13
C LEU A 109 13.55 -6.49 10.61
N GLY A 110 14.84 -6.62 10.26
CA GLY A 110 15.43 -7.88 9.78
C GLY A 110 15.42 -9.01 10.80
N LYS A 111 15.39 -8.68 12.10
CA LYS A 111 15.20 -9.68 13.17
C LYS A 111 13.77 -10.25 13.21
N LEU A 112 12.80 -9.51 12.66
CA LEU A 112 11.38 -9.85 12.72
C LEU A 112 10.88 -10.56 11.46
N SER A 113 11.44 -10.24 10.30
CA SER A 113 11.06 -10.79 8.99
C SER A 113 12.16 -10.55 7.96
N ASN A 114 12.10 -11.29 6.82
CA ASN A 114 12.88 -10.91 5.65
C ASN A 114 12.36 -9.58 5.11
N ILE A 115 13.24 -8.60 4.92
CA ILE A 115 12.90 -7.23 4.50
C ILE A 115 13.38 -6.89 3.08
N ASP A 116 13.55 -7.88 2.21
CA ASP A 116 14.09 -7.70 0.85
C ASP A 116 13.27 -6.70 0.00
N LYS A 117 11.99 -6.52 0.31
CA LYS A 117 11.11 -5.60 -0.39
C LYS A 117 10.86 -4.30 0.37
N TRP A 118 11.65 -4.04 1.40
CA TRP A 118 11.71 -2.75 2.06
C TRP A 118 12.80 -1.91 1.40
N HIS A 119 12.40 -0.82 0.79
CA HIS A 119 13.28 0.15 0.15
C HIS A 119 13.24 1.45 0.94
N PHE A 120 14.41 2.05 1.12
CA PHE A 120 14.55 3.35 1.77
C PHE A 120 15.18 4.29 0.76
N ALA A 121 14.36 5.20 0.22
CA ALA A 121 14.81 6.20 -0.74
C ALA A 121 15.24 7.46 0.01
N PHE A 122 16.47 7.87 -0.19
CA PHE A 122 17.06 9.02 0.46
C PHE A 122 16.99 10.23 -0.47
N GLY A 123 16.54 11.36 0.07
CA GLY A 123 16.45 12.60 -0.67
C GLY A 123 16.49 13.83 0.23
N ASN A 124 16.48 14.99 -0.39
CA ASN A 124 16.35 16.24 0.35
C ASN A 124 14.87 16.53 0.69
N PRO A 125 14.58 17.46 1.61
CA PRO A 125 13.22 17.83 1.98
C PRO A 125 12.34 18.22 0.80
N ASP A 126 12.83 19.00 -0.16
CA ASP A 126 12.06 19.48 -1.30
C ASP A 126 11.62 18.33 -2.22
N GLU A 127 12.48 17.31 -2.38
CA GLU A 127 12.16 16.10 -3.14
C GLU A 127 11.06 15.28 -2.46
N ILE A 128 11.13 15.13 -1.12
CA ILE A 128 10.11 14.43 -0.33
C ILE A 128 8.77 15.16 -0.43
N GLU A 129 8.78 16.48 -0.28
CA GLU A 129 7.59 17.32 -0.39
C GLU A 129 6.98 17.25 -1.79
N THR A 130 7.79 17.32 -2.84
CA THR A 130 7.32 17.18 -4.23
C THR A 130 6.60 15.86 -4.47
N ILE A 131 7.13 14.75 -3.97
CA ILE A 131 6.46 13.44 -4.08
C ILE A 131 5.17 13.44 -3.28
N PHE A 132 5.18 13.99 -2.07
CA PHE A 132 4.00 14.05 -1.21
C PHE A 132 2.88 14.88 -1.83
N GLU A 133 3.18 16.07 -2.33
CA GLU A 133 2.20 16.95 -3.00
C GLU A 133 1.57 16.26 -4.22
N SER A 134 2.35 15.44 -4.95
CA SER A 134 1.84 14.69 -6.10
C SER A 134 0.76 13.66 -5.73
N LEU A 135 0.63 13.30 -4.46
CA LEU A 135 -0.43 12.39 -3.99
C LEU A 135 -1.79 13.08 -3.86
N GLU A 136 -1.84 14.42 -3.87
CA GLU A 136 -3.07 15.22 -3.75
C GLU A 136 -3.94 14.81 -2.54
N THR A 137 -3.29 14.55 -1.40
CA THR A 137 -3.97 14.11 -0.18
C THR A 137 -4.50 15.30 0.62
N ASN A 138 -5.45 15.03 1.54
CA ASN A 138 -5.93 16.03 2.51
C ASN A 138 -5.13 16.02 3.83
N ILE A 139 -3.96 15.39 3.82
CA ILE A 139 -3.06 15.26 4.97
C ILE A 139 -1.86 16.15 4.67
N ASP A 140 -1.31 16.79 5.67
CA ASP A 140 -0.08 17.58 5.56
C ASP A 140 1.10 16.79 6.14
N LEU A 141 2.30 17.04 5.63
CA LEU A 141 3.53 16.61 6.29
C LEU A 141 3.75 17.44 7.55
N ASP A 142 4.34 16.85 8.57
CA ASP A 142 4.80 17.58 9.74
C ASP A 142 6.14 18.28 9.47
N ASP A 143 6.64 19.09 10.44
CA ASP A 143 7.90 19.82 10.32
C ASP A 143 9.14 18.92 10.12
N SER A 144 8.98 17.62 10.28
CA SER A 144 10.00 16.61 10.03
C SER A 144 9.88 15.90 8.69
N TYR A 145 9.04 16.41 7.79
CA TYR A 145 8.75 15.80 6.47
C TYR A 145 8.23 14.36 6.58
N SER A 146 7.53 14.08 7.65
CA SER A 146 6.92 12.79 7.91
C SER A 146 5.41 12.88 8.01
N THR A 147 4.73 11.77 7.73
CA THR A 147 3.27 11.71 7.93
C THR A 147 2.94 11.67 9.41
N PRO A 148 1.81 12.30 9.83
CA PRO A 148 1.35 12.20 11.20
C PRO A 148 1.20 10.75 11.66
N ASN A 149 1.36 10.52 12.95
CA ASN A 149 1.05 9.22 13.55
C ASN A 149 -0.46 9.00 13.47
N VAL A 150 -0.89 8.07 12.64
CA VAL A 150 -2.29 7.61 12.56
C VAL A 150 -2.47 6.37 13.45
#